data_2c11ec79768abd3f587fa102ec7683d6
#
_entry.id   2c11ec79768abd3f587fa102ec7683d6
#
_cell.length_a   1.000
_cell.length_b   1.000
_cell.length_c   1.000
_cell.angle_alpha   90.00
_cell.angle_beta   90.00
_cell.angle_gamma   90.00
#
_symmetry.space_group_name_H-M   'P 1'
#
loop_
_entity.id
_entity.type
_entity.pdbx_description
1 polymer ?
#
loop_
_entity_poly.entity_id
_entity_poly.type
_entity_poly.pdbx_seq_one_letter_code
_entity_poly.pdbx_strand_id
1 'polypeptide(L)'
;MPTKGMRSLLFHHKAPSFSRHSSPSRSSISFPTPRRNPSAGLNFSDAMIEEVIGNAAVLVIKWDPEASGYAKVTSMFYESKTEAHQFIKSVNDLQKVMHYLVAEDPTSEKLVHGHSLMQIAMKRLQKEFYQILSTNRAHLDPESVSTRSRSSRVSVSTSDDEIDDGALTDEDVRFAGESISDVEQVSFVAMADLKSIAECMISSGYAKECVHIYKIIRKSIIDEGMYKLGVEKFASSRIHKVDKEVLDLRIKNWLNAVKVATTTLFNGEKILCDTVFAVSNSIRESCFSHIAKEAATLLFSFPQILVAKSKNFSSEDNIFRLLDMYTAISENWPEIDSIFSFESTASVRSQALNSLIKIGESVRSLLSDFESSIQKESSKSPVPGGGVHSLTLRVMNYLSMLTDYSNVLADIFVDCPPPAKGLLPEFEIPQAEESSAPPICHHIAWIVLILICKLDGKAKHYKDVSLSYLFLANNLQHVISKVRTSNLQYLLGEQWITKYEAKVRQFAVNYERVAWGKVFSTLPENLTEEIPPDEARLIFRNFNFALDEAYKKQKSCVVPDEKLREELRESLTKALVSVYKEFHDTHRVSIGSARNLALYVRLTPEDVAHYLSDLFSGTTESVSSSSRRRSG
;
A
#
# COMPACT_ATOMS: atom_id res chain seq x y z
N MET A 1 -2.20 16.46 -9.19
CA MET A 1 -1.90 16.04 -10.58
C MET A 1 -1.71 14.54 -10.55
N PRO A 2 -2.50 13.73 -11.26
CA PRO A 2 -2.34 12.29 -11.26
C PRO A 2 -1.09 11.91 -12.05
N THR A 3 -0.28 11.05 -11.48
CA THR A 3 0.93 10.49 -12.05
C THR A 3 0.58 9.64 -13.28
N LYS A 4 0.95 10.11 -14.45
CA LYS A 4 0.75 9.45 -15.77
C LYS A 4 1.50 8.12 -15.95
N GLY A 5 2.12 7.56 -14.91
CA GLY A 5 3.11 6.49 -15.06
C GLY A 5 2.57 5.08 -15.28
N MET A 6 1.46 4.72 -14.68
CA MET A 6 1.11 3.29 -14.56
C MET A 6 0.14 2.77 -15.62
N ARG A 7 -0.70 3.61 -16.20
CA ARG A 7 -1.61 3.22 -17.30
C ARG A 7 -0.88 2.72 -18.55
N SER A 8 0.37 3.17 -18.76
CA SER A 8 1.20 2.79 -19.91
C SER A 8 1.88 1.43 -19.78
N LEU A 9 2.07 0.91 -18.56
CA LEU A 9 2.89 -0.29 -18.32
C LEU A 9 2.15 -1.61 -18.57
N LEU A 10 0.83 -1.64 -18.48
CA LEU A 10 0.03 -2.86 -18.64
C LEU A 10 -0.41 -3.14 -20.08
N PHE A 11 -0.28 -2.19 -21.02
CA PHE A 11 -0.93 -2.27 -22.34
C PHE A 11 -0.03 -2.20 -23.58
N HIS A 12 1.31 -2.20 -23.45
CA HIS A 12 2.23 -2.10 -24.60
C HIS A 12 3.01 -3.37 -24.91
N HIS A 13 2.34 -4.52 -24.94
CA HIS A 13 2.86 -5.70 -25.63
C HIS A 13 1.96 -6.10 -26.80
N LYS A 14 2.09 -5.36 -27.91
CA LYS A 14 1.80 -5.93 -29.22
C LYS A 14 2.94 -6.87 -29.58
N ALA A 15 2.66 -8.15 -29.63
CA ALA A 15 3.55 -9.15 -30.18
C ALA A 15 3.85 -8.82 -31.67
N PRO A 16 5.10 -8.89 -32.11
CA PRO A 16 5.39 -8.78 -33.53
C PRO A 16 4.92 -10.07 -34.22
N SER A 17 4.00 -9.91 -35.15
CA SER A 17 3.59 -10.95 -36.07
C SER A 17 4.77 -11.35 -36.95
N PHE A 18 5.22 -12.58 -36.85
CA PHE A 18 6.15 -13.18 -37.80
C PHE A 18 5.44 -13.42 -39.15
N SER A 19 5.70 -12.59 -40.11
CA SER A 19 5.45 -12.91 -41.53
C SER A 19 6.69 -13.60 -42.09
N ARG A 20 6.49 -14.85 -42.49
CA ARG A 20 7.46 -15.59 -43.33
C ARG A 20 7.55 -14.91 -44.70
N HIS A 21 8.74 -14.43 -45.04
CA HIS A 21 9.09 -14.21 -46.45
C HIS A 21 10.46 -14.80 -46.75
N SER A 22 10.41 -15.60 -47.79
CA SER A 22 11.40 -16.23 -48.64
C SER A 22 12.77 -15.53 -48.77
N SER A 23 13.79 -16.37 -48.71
CA SER A 23 15.18 -16.06 -49.03
C SER A 23 15.38 -15.56 -50.46
N PRO A 24 16.23 -14.57 -50.66
CA PRO A 24 16.93 -14.42 -51.95
C PRO A 24 18.43 -14.74 -51.80
N SER A 25 18.89 -15.29 -52.88
CA SER A 25 20.21 -15.77 -53.27
C SER A 25 21.39 -14.85 -52.91
N ARG A 26 22.50 -15.53 -52.64
CA ARG A 26 23.87 -15.00 -52.56
C ARG A 26 24.19 -14.04 -53.70
N SER A 27 24.53 -12.82 -53.38
CA SER A 27 25.41 -11.97 -54.15
C SER A 27 26.58 -11.57 -53.25
N SER A 28 27.76 -11.95 -53.70
CA SER A 28 29.06 -11.61 -53.08
C SER A 28 29.28 -10.10 -53.21
N ILE A 29 29.13 -9.39 -52.08
CA ILE A 29 29.58 -8.02 -51.93
C ILE A 29 30.93 -8.07 -51.21
N SER A 30 32.00 -7.78 -51.92
CA SER A 30 33.32 -7.53 -51.42
C SER A 30 33.25 -6.26 -50.53
N PHE A 31 33.49 -6.44 -49.25
CA PHE A 31 33.72 -5.32 -48.32
C PHE A 31 35.03 -4.64 -48.65
N PRO A 32 35.09 -3.31 -48.76
CA PRO A 32 36.33 -2.59 -48.81
C PRO A 32 37.04 -2.77 -47.48
N THR A 33 38.27 -3.29 -47.50
CA THR A 33 39.18 -3.31 -46.37
C THR A 33 39.30 -1.89 -45.83
N PRO A 34 39.08 -1.67 -44.50
CA PRO A 34 39.34 -0.36 -43.91
C PRO A 34 40.83 -0.07 -44.13
N ARG A 35 41.14 1.00 -44.85
CA ARG A 35 42.46 1.59 -44.88
C ARG A 35 42.89 1.82 -43.45
N ARG A 36 43.92 1.09 -43.03
CA ARG A 36 44.68 1.41 -41.81
C ARG A 36 45.12 2.86 -41.95
N ASN A 37 44.47 3.75 -41.20
CA ASN A 37 45.09 5.03 -40.86
C ASN A 37 46.33 4.68 -40.06
N PRO A 38 47.50 5.22 -40.39
CA PRO A 38 48.64 5.08 -39.51
C PRO A 38 48.24 5.82 -38.24
N SER A 39 47.96 5.06 -37.18
CA SER A 39 47.95 5.58 -35.81
C SER A 39 49.28 6.30 -35.65
N ALA A 40 49.22 7.53 -35.15
CA ALA A 40 50.41 8.26 -34.73
C ALA A 40 51.18 7.34 -33.76
N GLY A 41 52.16 6.62 -34.24
CA GLY A 41 52.97 5.69 -33.48
C GLY A 41 53.70 6.50 -32.42
N LEU A 42 53.42 6.22 -31.16
CA LEU A 42 54.29 6.61 -30.07
C LEU A 42 55.61 5.90 -30.36
N ASN A 43 56.56 6.62 -30.95
CA ASN A 43 57.94 6.11 -31.13
C ASN A 43 58.63 6.13 -29.77
N PHE A 44 58.63 4.99 -29.09
CA PHE A 44 59.43 4.82 -27.89
C PHE A 44 60.88 4.61 -28.31
N SER A 45 61.79 5.47 -27.83
CA SER A 45 63.22 5.19 -27.94
C SER A 45 63.59 4.06 -26.96
N ASP A 46 64.62 3.32 -27.27
CA ASP A 46 65.10 2.19 -26.44
C ASP A 46 65.45 2.65 -25.01
N ALA A 47 66.01 3.85 -24.86
CA ALA A 47 66.21 4.50 -23.57
C ALA A 47 64.94 4.79 -22.78
N MET A 48 63.85 5.25 -23.45
CA MET A 48 62.56 5.47 -22.81
C MET A 48 61.89 4.16 -22.37
N ILE A 49 62.07 3.09 -23.14
CA ILE A 49 61.57 1.76 -22.79
C ILE A 49 62.24 1.27 -21.51
N GLU A 50 63.57 1.38 -21.43
CA GLU A 50 64.36 1.00 -20.24
C GLU A 50 64.00 1.84 -19.02
N GLU A 51 63.81 3.14 -19.19
CA GLU A 51 63.41 4.04 -18.12
C GLU A 51 62.02 3.67 -17.57
N VAL A 52 61.03 3.43 -18.44
CA VAL A 52 59.65 3.05 -17.99
C VAL A 52 59.66 1.70 -17.30
N ILE A 53 60.36 0.69 -17.83
CA ILE A 53 60.48 -0.62 -17.20
C ILE A 53 61.21 -0.51 -15.86
N GLY A 54 62.30 0.28 -15.79
CA GLY A 54 63.08 0.49 -14.55
C GLY A 54 62.25 1.19 -13.47
N ASN A 55 61.53 2.25 -13.83
CA ASN A 55 60.65 2.96 -12.91
C ASN A 55 59.53 2.07 -12.41
N ALA A 56 58.91 1.26 -13.28
CA ALA A 56 57.88 0.30 -12.89
C ALA A 56 58.48 -0.79 -11.98
N ALA A 57 59.67 -1.30 -12.27
CA ALA A 57 60.33 -2.34 -11.47
C ALA A 57 60.53 -1.90 -10.01
N VAL A 58 61.02 -0.66 -9.79
CA VAL A 58 61.24 -0.13 -8.44
C VAL A 58 59.96 -0.15 -7.60
N LEU A 59 58.84 0.34 -8.16
CA LEU A 59 57.57 0.41 -7.46
C LEU A 59 56.91 -0.96 -7.30
N VAL A 60 56.94 -1.79 -8.36
CA VAL A 60 56.30 -3.11 -8.37
C VAL A 60 56.99 -4.07 -7.40
N ILE A 61 58.31 -4.10 -7.38
CA ILE A 61 59.09 -4.97 -6.47
C ILE A 61 58.94 -4.52 -5.02
N LYS A 62 58.94 -3.21 -4.75
CA LYS A 62 58.68 -2.67 -3.40
C LYS A 62 57.36 -3.20 -2.81
N TRP A 63 56.33 -3.29 -3.62
CA TRP A 63 54.98 -3.68 -3.21
C TRP A 63 54.62 -5.13 -3.55
N ASP A 64 55.61 -5.98 -3.87
CA ASP A 64 55.38 -7.40 -4.13
C ASP A 64 54.94 -8.11 -2.84
N PRO A 65 53.71 -8.66 -2.80
CA PRO A 65 53.17 -9.32 -1.62
C PRO A 65 53.90 -10.64 -1.27
N GLU A 66 54.67 -11.20 -2.20
CA GLU A 66 55.40 -12.43 -1.97
C GLU A 66 56.86 -12.16 -1.52
N ALA A 67 57.44 -11.04 -1.93
CA ALA A 67 58.81 -10.68 -1.61
C ALA A 67 58.98 -9.97 -0.26
N SER A 68 57.97 -9.26 0.23
CA SER A 68 58.05 -8.44 1.44
C SER A 68 56.94 -8.76 2.43
N GLY A 69 57.31 -9.09 3.68
CA GLY A 69 56.36 -9.24 4.79
C GLY A 69 55.57 -7.95 5.05
N TYR A 70 56.14 -6.79 4.83
CA TYR A 70 55.49 -5.50 4.92
C TYR A 70 54.43 -5.33 3.84
N ALA A 71 54.75 -5.55 2.57
CA ALA A 71 53.83 -5.49 1.47
C ALA A 71 52.68 -6.54 1.57
N LYS A 72 52.90 -7.62 2.31
CA LYS A 72 51.91 -8.65 2.56
C LYS A 72 50.80 -8.19 3.51
N VAL A 73 51.10 -7.31 4.46
CA VAL A 73 50.16 -6.89 5.53
C VAL A 73 49.59 -5.51 5.24
N THR A 74 50.41 -4.60 4.70
CA THR A 74 50.06 -3.18 4.52
C THR A 74 49.33 -2.94 3.20
N SER A 75 48.29 -2.10 3.22
CA SER A 75 47.64 -1.60 2.01
C SER A 75 48.33 -0.34 1.51
N MET A 76 48.65 -0.33 0.23
CA MET A 76 49.28 0.81 -0.44
C MET A 76 48.37 2.05 -0.45
N PHE A 77 47.06 1.87 -0.64
CA PHE A 77 46.08 2.95 -0.68
C PHE A 77 45.83 3.59 0.69
N TYR A 78 46.04 2.84 1.79
CA TYR A 78 45.94 3.38 3.14
C TYR A 78 47.25 4.07 3.58
N GLU A 79 48.38 3.54 3.16
CA GLU A 79 49.71 4.09 3.54
C GLU A 79 49.98 5.41 2.82
N SER A 80 49.85 5.42 1.49
CA SER A 80 50.15 6.61 0.67
C SER A 80 49.33 6.61 -0.62
N LYS A 81 48.32 7.45 -0.70
CA LYS A 81 47.52 7.64 -1.93
C LYS A 81 48.35 8.13 -3.10
N THR A 82 49.34 8.99 -2.85
CA THR A 82 50.23 9.50 -3.89
C THR A 82 51.06 8.37 -4.49
N GLU A 83 51.59 7.48 -3.67
CA GLU A 83 52.33 6.31 -4.13
C GLU A 83 51.44 5.30 -4.85
N ALA A 84 50.20 5.08 -4.37
CA ALA A 84 49.23 4.24 -5.03
C ALA A 84 48.88 4.75 -6.44
N HIS A 85 48.68 6.05 -6.60
CA HIS A 85 48.47 6.65 -7.92
C HIS A 85 49.69 6.58 -8.84
N GLN A 86 50.88 6.75 -8.28
CA GLN A 86 52.12 6.55 -9.03
C GLN A 86 52.27 5.10 -9.48
N PHE A 87 51.94 4.14 -8.61
CA PHE A 87 51.94 2.72 -8.95
C PHE A 87 51.02 2.43 -10.14
N ILE A 88 49.74 2.87 -10.10
CA ILE A 88 48.80 2.69 -11.19
C ILE A 88 49.30 3.34 -12.47
N LYS A 89 49.84 4.57 -12.38
CA LYS A 89 50.44 5.25 -13.53
C LYS A 89 51.59 4.46 -14.14
N SER A 90 52.53 3.97 -13.31
CA SER A 90 53.67 3.17 -13.78
C SER A 90 53.21 1.85 -14.43
N VAL A 91 52.17 1.19 -13.91
CA VAL A 91 51.61 -0.02 -14.52
C VAL A 91 50.95 0.30 -15.88
N ASN A 92 50.22 1.41 -16.00
CA ASN A 92 49.64 1.83 -17.27
C ASN A 92 50.70 2.21 -18.31
N ASP A 93 51.82 2.83 -17.90
CA ASP A 93 52.94 3.16 -18.79
C ASP A 93 53.70 1.90 -19.19
N LEU A 94 53.94 0.97 -18.27
CA LEU A 94 54.47 -0.37 -18.57
C LEU A 94 53.59 -1.10 -19.60
N GLN A 95 52.27 -1.05 -19.46
CA GLN A 95 51.31 -1.63 -20.42
C GLN A 95 51.50 -1.05 -21.83
N LYS A 96 51.62 0.27 -21.97
CA LYS A 96 51.85 0.93 -23.26
C LYS A 96 53.15 0.46 -23.93
N VAL A 97 54.20 0.39 -23.14
CA VAL A 97 55.49 -0.12 -23.61
C VAL A 97 55.43 -1.58 -24.02
N MET A 98 54.73 -2.42 -23.25
CA MET A 98 54.54 -3.83 -23.63
C MET A 98 53.74 -3.97 -24.93
N HIS A 99 52.67 -3.17 -25.13
CA HIS A 99 51.91 -3.16 -26.39
C HIS A 99 52.80 -2.74 -27.58
N TYR A 100 53.68 -1.77 -27.40
CA TYR A 100 54.62 -1.35 -28.40
C TYR A 100 55.62 -2.48 -28.74
N LEU A 101 56.23 -3.10 -27.70
CA LEU A 101 57.19 -4.21 -27.89
C LEU A 101 56.53 -5.43 -28.56
N VAL A 102 55.28 -5.76 -28.25
CA VAL A 102 54.57 -6.85 -28.93
C VAL A 102 54.43 -6.58 -30.43
N ALA A 103 54.29 -5.31 -30.84
CA ALA A 103 54.15 -4.93 -32.27
C ALA A 103 55.52 -4.89 -32.99
N GLU A 104 56.60 -4.47 -32.35
CA GLU A 104 57.91 -4.23 -32.97
C GLU A 104 58.87 -5.41 -32.78
N ASP A 105 59.01 -5.97 -31.59
CA ASP A 105 59.88 -7.10 -31.25
C ASP A 105 59.23 -8.05 -30.24
N PRO A 106 58.42 -9.01 -30.72
CA PRO A 106 57.74 -9.99 -29.85
C PRO A 106 58.72 -10.92 -29.08
N THR A 107 59.99 -10.96 -29.47
CA THR A 107 60.99 -11.85 -28.87
C THR A 107 61.91 -11.14 -27.86
N SER A 108 61.68 -9.87 -27.61
CA SER A 108 62.50 -9.04 -26.73
C SER A 108 62.54 -9.56 -25.28
N GLU A 109 63.76 -9.66 -24.69
CA GLU A 109 63.91 -9.94 -23.25
C GLU A 109 63.23 -8.89 -22.37
N LYS A 110 63.13 -7.62 -22.87
CA LYS A 110 62.43 -6.53 -22.21
C LYS A 110 60.91 -6.82 -22.10
N LEU A 111 60.33 -7.48 -23.10
CA LEU A 111 58.92 -7.89 -23.06
C LEU A 111 58.70 -8.99 -22.03
N VAL A 112 59.59 -9.98 -21.91
CA VAL A 112 59.53 -11.05 -20.90
C VAL A 112 59.62 -10.45 -19.50
N HIS A 113 60.55 -9.51 -19.28
CA HIS A 113 60.67 -8.80 -18.01
C HIS A 113 59.44 -7.96 -17.69
N GLY A 114 58.91 -7.21 -18.68
CA GLY A 114 57.67 -6.46 -18.54
C GLY A 114 56.48 -7.35 -18.15
N HIS A 115 56.35 -8.55 -18.74
CA HIS A 115 55.35 -9.54 -18.37
C HIS A 115 55.45 -10.01 -16.93
N SER A 116 56.66 -10.27 -16.43
CA SER A 116 56.89 -10.66 -15.05
C SER A 116 56.46 -9.55 -14.08
N LEU A 117 56.88 -8.31 -14.35
CA LEU A 117 56.47 -7.15 -13.55
C LEU A 117 54.95 -6.94 -13.58
N MET A 118 54.29 -7.08 -14.74
CA MET A 118 52.86 -6.96 -14.89
C MET A 118 52.12 -8.00 -14.04
N GLN A 119 52.58 -9.25 -14.00
CA GLN A 119 51.97 -10.29 -13.17
C GLN A 119 52.05 -9.95 -11.67
N ILE A 120 53.22 -9.46 -11.19
CA ILE A 120 53.37 -9.03 -9.79
C ILE A 120 52.48 -7.84 -9.50
N ALA A 121 52.45 -6.85 -10.38
CA ALA A 121 51.59 -5.66 -10.24
C ALA A 121 50.09 -6.04 -10.16
N MET A 122 49.66 -6.96 -11.01
CA MET A 122 48.26 -7.40 -11.00
C MET A 122 47.89 -8.20 -9.75
N LYS A 123 48.78 -9.05 -9.22
CA LYS A 123 48.59 -9.69 -7.91
C LYS A 123 48.43 -8.65 -6.80
N ARG A 124 49.24 -7.59 -6.85
CA ARG A 124 49.11 -6.48 -5.89
C ARG A 124 47.82 -5.76 -6.02
N LEU A 125 47.38 -5.37 -7.21
CA LEU A 125 46.11 -4.67 -7.44
C LEU A 125 44.90 -5.53 -7.07
N GLN A 126 44.93 -6.84 -7.33
CA GLN A 126 43.87 -7.77 -6.87
C GLN A 126 43.73 -7.75 -5.35
N LYS A 127 44.86 -7.75 -4.65
CA LYS A 127 44.89 -7.69 -3.18
C LYS A 127 44.35 -6.36 -2.66
N GLU A 128 44.78 -5.23 -3.23
CA GLU A 128 44.27 -3.91 -2.86
C GLU A 128 42.75 -3.81 -3.11
N PHE A 129 42.28 -4.25 -4.28
CA PHE A 129 40.89 -4.27 -4.63
C PHE A 129 40.03 -5.07 -3.64
N TYR A 130 40.55 -6.27 -3.26
CA TYR A 130 39.91 -7.10 -2.22
C TYR A 130 39.92 -6.40 -0.86
N GLN A 131 41.03 -5.80 -0.46
CA GLN A 131 41.16 -5.13 0.83
C GLN A 131 40.21 -3.92 0.92
N ILE A 132 40.19 -3.05 -0.10
CA ILE A 132 39.31 -1.87 -0.11
C ILE A 132 37.85 -2.29 -0.02
N LEU A 133 37.40 -3.29 -0.80
CA LEU A 133 36.06 -3.83 -0.74
C LEU A 133 35.70 -4.43 0.63
N SER A 134 36.67 -5.10 1.28
CA SER A 134 36.44 -5.79 2.56
C SER A 134 36.52 -4.85 3.74
N THR A 135 37.50 -3.93 3.77
CA THR A 135 37.69 -3.00 4.89
C THR A 135 36.65 -1.90 4.90
N ASN A 136 36.25 -1.42 3.72
CA ASN A 136 35.23 -0.40 3.59
C ASN A 136 33.82 -1.01 3.46
N ARG A 137 33.64 -2.27 3.87
CA ARG A 137 32.35 -2.94 3.77
C ARG A 137 31.20 -2.12 4.40
N ALA A 138 31.43 -1.57 5.60
CA ALA A 138 30.44 -0.74 6.30
C ALA A 138 30.17 0.61 5.61
N HIS A 139 31.19 1.21 4.98
CA HIS A 139 31.07 2.50 4.27
C HIS A 139 30.57 2.35 2.83
N LEU A 140 30.85 1.21 2.21
CA LEU A 140 30.31 0.82 0.91
C LEU A 140 29.02 0.00 1.04
N ASP A 141 28.51 -0.20 2.26
CA ASP A 141 27.23 -0.84 2.48
C ASP A 141 26.15 0.03 1.84
N PRO A 142 25.24 -0.57 1.07
CA PRO A 142 24.15 0.15 0.42
C PRO A 142 23.33 1.04 1.37
N GLU A 143 23.20 0.68 2.65
CA GLU A 143 22.57 1.54 3.65
C GLU A 143 23.29 2.87 3.84
N SER A 144 24.62 2.86 3.85
CA SER A 144 25.44 4.06 4.00
C SER A 144 25.44 4.94 2.75
N VAL A 145 25.31 4.34 1.56
CA VAL A 145 25.29 5.07 0.28
C VAL A 145 23.91 5.67 -0.03
N SER A 146 22.83 5.02 0.41
CA SER A 146 21.45 5.40 0.08
C SER A 146 20.84 6.44 1.03
N THR A 147 21.26 6.53 2.28
CA THR A 147 20.80 7.55 3.23
C THR A 147 21.13 8.97 2.76
N ARG A 148 22.05 9.13 1.86
CA ARG A 148 22.58 10.41 1.31
C ARG A 148 21.64 11.11 0.36
N SER A 149 20.90 10.38 -0.45
CA SER A 149 19.92 10.97 -1.38
C SER A 149 18.71 11.58 -0.66
N ARG A 150 18.50 11.26 0.62
CA ARG A 150 17.34 11.71 1.43
C ARG A 150 17.64 12.91 2.33
N SER A 151 18.89 13.20 2.66
CA SER A 151 19.24 14.35 3.52
C SER A 151 18.91 15.71 2.90
N SER A 152 18.58 15.77 1.60
CA SER A 152 18.20 17.01 0.92
C SER A 152 16.69 17.31 0.94
N ARG A 153 15.86 16.47 1.57
CA ARG A 153 14.41 16.70 1.69
C ARG A 153 13.91 16.42 3.10
N VAL A 154 14.29 17.28 4.05
CA VAL A 154 13.60 17.36 5.34
C VAL A 154 12.31 18.12 5.11
N SER A 155 11.22 17.41 4.92
CA SER A 155 9.87 17.95 5.10
C SER A 155 9.45 17.63 6.52
N VAL A 156 9.28 18.65 7.29
CA VAL A 156 8.64 18.68 8.60
C VAL A 156 7.24 18.06 8.48
N SER A 157 6.99 16.92 9.10
CA SER A 157 5.64 16.49 9.43
C SER A 157 5.56 16.30 10.94
N THR A 158 4.87 17.23 11.55
CA THR A 158 4.40 17.20 12.92
C THR A 158 3.47 16.01 13.14
N SER A 159 3.77 15.18 14.12
CA SER A 159 2.75 14.45 14.88
C SER A 159 3.18 14.43 16.34
N ASP A 160 2.31 15.03 17.16
CA ASP A 160 2.37 15.00 18.59
C ASP A 160 2.43 13.57 19.14
N ASP A 161 3.42 13.31 19.98
CA ASP A 161 3.24 12.56 21.20
C ASP A 161 4.42 12.86 22.13
N GLU A 162 4.06 13.26 23.35
CA GLU A 162 4.92 13.67 24.43
C GLU A 162 5.89 12.54 24.82
N ILE A 163 7.14 12.89 25.16
CA ILE A 163 7.80 12.60 26.44
C ILE A 163 9.31 12.88 26.30
N ASP A 164 9.77 13.62 27.30
CA ASP A 164 11.12 13.75 27.82
C ASP A 164 12.06 14.76 27.15
N ASP A 165 12.17 15.83 27.90
CA ASP A 165 13.00 17.02 27.75
C ASP A 165 14.48 16.66 27.97
N GLY A 166 15.12 16.17 26.90
CA GLY A 166 16.57 16.12 26.75
C GLY A 166 16.97 17.00 25.58
N ALA A 167 17.13 18.30 25.83
CA ALA A 167 17.60 19.24 24.81
C ALA A 167 18.91 18.74 24.19
N LEU A 168 18.82 18.21 22.95
CA LEU A 168 19.97 18.01 22.08
C LEU A 168 20.62 19.38 21.87
N THR A 169 21.82 19.56 22.36
CA THR A 169 22.57 20.81 22.20
C THR A 169 22.95 20.99 20.73
N ASP A 170 23.06 22.23 20.27
CA ASP A 170 23.56 22.57 18.92
C ASP A 170 24.90 21.91 18.58
N GLU A 171 25.68 21.50 19.59
CA GLU A 171 26.90 20.75 19.45
C GLU A 171 26.65 19.29 19.02
N ASP A 172 25.63 18.62 19.56
CA ASP A 172 25.29 17.22 19.17
C ASP A 172 24.81 17.14 17.71
N VAL A 173 24.08 18.14 17.24
CA VAL A 173 23.65 18.24 15.83
C VAL A 173 24.84 18.53 14.92
N ARG A 174 25.81 19.34 15.35
CA ARG A 174 27.05 19.60 14.61
C ARG A 174 27.93 18.34 14.54
N PHE A 175 28.15 17.63 15.65
CA PHE A 175 28.91 16.38 15.67
C PHE A 175 28.28 15.30 14.77
N ALA A 176 26.96 15.18 14.77
CA ALA A 176 26.26 14.27 13.87
C ALA A 176 26.43 14.69 12.38
N GLY A 177 26.39 15.98 12.08
CA GLY A 177 26.60 16.52 10.73
C GLY A 177 28.03 16.30 10.23
N GLU A 178 29.04 16.52 11.06
CA GLU A 178 30.45 16.30 10.75
C GLU A 178 30.74 14.79 10.56
N SER A 179 30.20 13.93 11.41
CA SER A 179 30.34 12.47 11.29
C SER A 179 29.70 11.91 10.01
N ILE A 180 28.57 12.44 9.56
CA ILE A 180 27.93 12.07 8.31
C ILE A 180 28.79 12.50 7.12
N SER A 181 29.35 13.71 7.15
CA SER A 181 30.25 14.23 6.12
C SER A 181 31.51 13.39 5.98
N ASP A 182 32.10 12.96 7.08
CA ASP A 182 33.30 12.12 7.09
C ASP A 182 33.05 10.73 6.48
N VAL A 183 31.93 10.10 6.82
CA VAL A 183 31.54 8.80 6.23
C VAL A 183 31.29 8.92 4.73
N GLU A 184 30.70 10.02 4.30
CA GLU A 184 30.49 10.33 2.88
C GLU A 184 31.80 10.46 2.13
N GLN A 185 32.72 11.17 2.69
CA GLN A 185 34.03 11.39 2.09
C GLN A 185 34.84 10.08 1.99
N VAL A 186 34.84 9.26 3.03
CA VAL A 186 35.51 7.93 3.04
C VAL A 186 34.94 7.02 1.96
N SER A 187 33.61 7.00 1.79
CA SER A 187 32.95 6.19 0.76
C SER A 187 33.30 6.68 -0.66
N PHE A 188 33.25 8.00 -0.88
CA PHE A 188 33.60 8.58 -2.18
C PHE A 188 35.04 8.26 -2.58
N VAL A 189 35.94 8.38 -1.62
CA VAL A 189 37.36 8.04 -1.83
C VAL A 189 37.53 6.55 -2.14
N ALA A 190 36.90 5.66 -1.37
CA ALA A 190 36.98 4.23 -1.62
C ALA A 190 36.41 3.84 -2.99
N MET A 191 35.33 4.48 -3.44
CA MET A 191 34.78 4.27 -4.79
C MET A 191 35.73 4.75 -5.89
N ALA A 192 36.42 5.88 -5.69
CA ALA A 192 37.39 6.40 -6.65
C ALA A 192 38.62 5.48 -6.75
N ASP A 193 39.12 4.98 -5.62
CA ASP A 193 40.24 4.03 -5.56
C ASP A 193 39.84 2.72 -6.26
N LEU A 194 38.67 2.15 -5.97
CA LEU A 194 38.17 0.94 -6.65
C LEU A 194 38.05 1.14 -8.16
N LYS A 195 37.53 2.29 -8.59
CA LYS A 195 37.44 2.64 -10.01
C LYS A 195 38.83 2.64 -10.67
N SER A 196 39.81 3.33 -10.07
CA SER A 196 41.17 3.43 -10.61
C SER A 196 41.83 2.06 -10.75
N ILE A 197 41.68 1.18 -9.74
CA ILE A 197 42.20 -0.19 -9.79
C ILE A 197 41.48 -1.00 -10.87
N ALA A 198 40.16 -0.94 -10.92
CA ALA A 198 39.37 -1.69 -11.91
C ALA A 198 39.71 -1.28 -13.36
N GLU A 199 39.86 0.02 -13.62
CA GLU A 199 40.26 0.55 -14.93
C GLU A 199 41.64 0.02 -15.34
N CYS A 200 42.61 0.06 -14.42
CA CYS A 200 43.95 -0.44 -14.66
C CYS A 200 43.96 -1.96 -14.91
N MET A 201 43.27 -2.75 -14.10
CA MET A 201 43.19 -4.21 -14.26
C MET A 201 42.49 -4.60 -15.58
N ILE A 202 41.38 -3.93 -15.92
CA ILE A 202 40.62 -4.21 -17.16
C ILE A 202 41.44 -3.87 -18.39
N SER A 203 42.10 -2.70 -18.40
CA SER A 203 42.95 -2.29 -19.53
C SER A 203 44.15 -3.22 -19.71
N SER A 204 44.71 -3.75 -18.63
CA SER A 204 45.84 -4.69 -18.64
C SER A 204 45.45 -6.14 -18.93
N GLY A 205 44.14 -6.43 -19.24
CA GLY A 205 43.67 -7.76 -19.61
C GLY A 205 43.23 -8.66 -18.44
N TYR A 206 43.23 -8.16 -17.20
CA TYR A 206 42.84 -8.89 -15.99
C TYR A 206 41.41 -8.61 -15.54
N ALA A 207 40.53 -8.37 -16.52
CA ALA A 207 39.10 -8.09 -16.26
C ALA A 207 38.41 -9.24 -15.54
N LYS A 208 38.76 -10.50 -15.82
CA LYS A 208 38.14 -11.69 -15.21
C LYS A 208 38.37 -11.75 -13.72
N GLU A 209 39.60 -11.51 -13.28
CA GLU A 209 40.04 -11.53 -11.89
C GLU A 209 39.36 -10.40 -11.11
N CYS A 210 39.36 -9.18 -11.65
CA CYS A 210 38.69 -8.02 -11.07
C CYS A 210 37.22 -8.27 -10.86
N VAL A 211 36.50 -8.71 -11.90
CA VAL A 211 35.08 -9.02 -11.89
C VAL A 211 34.76 -10.14 -10.90
N HIS A 212 35.61 -11.16 -10.81
CA HIS A 212 35.42 -12.29 -9.90
C HIS A 212 35.46 -11.84 -8.42
N ILE A 213 36.46 -11.07 -8.05
CA ILE A 213 36.59 -10.53 -6.69
C ILE A 213 35.37 -9.67 -6.34
N TYR A 214 35.01 -8.75 -7.22
CA TYR A 214 33.86 -7.87 -7.03
C TYR A 214 32.54 -8.66 -6.80
N LYS A 215 32.26 -9.61 -7.69
CA LYS A 215 31.05 -10.42 -7.64
C LYS A 215 30.90 -11.21 -6.35
N ILE A 216 32.00 -11.83 -5.88
CA ILE A 216 31.95 -12.65 -4.64
C ILE A 216 31.63 -11.78 -3.44
N ILE A 217 32.38 -10.68 -3.27
CA ILE A 217 32.22 -9.83 -2.08
C ILE A 217 30.84 -9.14 -2.08
N ARG A 218 30.46 -8.52 -3.20
CA ARG A 218 29.24 -7.76 -3.27
C ARG A 218 27.98 -8.63 -3.23
N LYS A 219 28.02 -9.83 -3.85
CA LYS A 219 26.91 -10.78 -3.72
C LYS A 219 26.68 -11.20 -2.26
N SER A 220 27.77 -11.46 -1.52
CA SER A 220 27.66 -11.80 -0.09
C SER A 220 27.02 -10.68 0.73
N ILE A 221 27.28 -9.41 0.39
CA ILE A 221 26.68 -8.26 1.08
C ILE A 221 25.18 -8.15 0.77
N ILE A 222 24.80 -8.30 -0.50
CA ILE A 222 23.39 -8.29 -0.89
C ILE A 222 22.60 -9.45 -0.25
N ASP A 223 23.17 -10.67 -0.28
CA ASP A 223 22.54 -11.85 0.32
C ASP A 223 22.38 -11.69 1.85
N GLU A 224 23.36 -11.09 2.54
CA GLU A 224 23.28 -10.78 3.97
C GLU A 224 22.25 -9.69 4.26
N GLY A 225 22.20 -8.63 3.45
CA GLY A 225 21.19 -7.57 3.56
C GLY A 225 19.76 -8.13 3.42
N MET A 226 19.53 -8.97 2.42
CA MET A 226 18.23 -9.64 2.23
C MET A 226 17.86 -10.54 3.40
N TYR A 227 18.82 -11.28 3.95
CA TYR A 227 18.60 -12.11 5.14
C TYR A 227 18.20 -11.27 6.37
N LYS A 228 18.91 -10.15 6.62
CA LYS A 228 18.58 -9.21 7.71
C LYS A 228 17.17 -8.59 7.54
N LEU A 229 16.74 -8.37 6.31
CA LEU A 229 15.38 -7.91 5.99
C LEU A 229 14.31 -9.02 6.12
N GLY A 230 14.70 -10.24 6.50
CA GLY A 230 13.79 -11.37 6.69
C GLY A 230 13.30 -12.00 5.39
N VAL A 231 13.97 -11.73 4.27
CA VAL A 231 13.64 -12.32 2.96
C VAL A 231 14.38 -13.64 2.81
N GLU A 232 13.74 -14.72 3.27
CA GLU A 232 14.27 -16.08 3.14
C GLU A 232 13.76 -16.76 1.86
N LYS A 233 14.49 -17.77 1.37
CA LYS A 233 13.99 -18.67 0.32
C LYS A 233 12.79 -19.43 0.87
N PHE A 234 11.60 -19.02 0.48
CA PHE A 234 10.38 -19.71 0.90
C PHE A 234 10.31 -21.10 0.24
N ALA A 235 10.54 -22.13 1.03
CA ALA A 235 10.19 -23.47 0.62
C ALA A 235 8.67 -23.53 0.47
N SER A 236 8.23 -23.57 -0.77
CA SER A 236 6.83 -23.58 -1.23
C SER A 236 5.91 -24.54 -0.46
N SER A 237 6.45 -25.59 0.15
CA SER A 237 5.70 -26.60 0.90
C SER A 237 5.34 -26.19 2.33
N ARG A 238 5.94 -25.13 2.87
CA ARG A 238 5.72 -24.72 4.28
C ARG A 238 4.64 -23.64 4.45
N ILE A 239 4.25 -22.93 3.40
CA ILE A 239 3.29 -21.81 3.47
C ILE A 239 1.87 -22.29 3.86
N HIS A 240 1.49 -23.51 3.50
CA HIS A 240 0.16 -24.09 3.83
C HIS A 240 -0.09 -24.35 5.32
N LYS A 241 0.96 -24.33 6.15
CA LYS A 241 0.91 -24.67 7.58
C LYS A 241 1.30 -23.52 8.49
N VAL A 242 1.40 -22.29 7.94
CA VAL A 242 1.83 -21.12 8.70
C VAL A 242 0.62 -20.52 9.42
N ASP A 243 0.76 -20.28 10.71
CA ASP A 243 -0.24 -19.58 11.51
C ASP A 243 -0.45 -18.14 11.04
N LYS A 244 -1.66 -17.60 11.25
CA LYS A 244 -2.06 -16.28 10.78
C LYS A 244 -1.10 -15.19 11.27
N GLU A 245 -0.70 -15.24 12.53
CA GLU A 245 0.20 -14.27 13.16
C GLU A 245 1.60 -14.24 12.52
N VAL A 246 2.13 -15.44 12.26
CA VAL A 246 3.44 -15.59 11.58
C VAL A 246 3.36 -15.10 10.13
N LEU A 247 2.22 -15.31 9.47
CA LEU A 247 2.00 -14.81 8.11
C LEU A 247 1.95 -13.28 8.10
N ASP A 248 1.25 -12.66 9.06
CA ASP A 248 1.16 -11.22 9.20
C ASP A 248 2.52 -10.58 9.43
N LEU A 249 3.32 -11.16 10.32
CA LEU A 249 4.69 -10.72 10.55
C LEU A 249 5.56 -10.81 9.28
N ARG A 250 5.41 -11.89 8.51
CA ARG A 250 6.14 -12.06 7.24
C ARG A 250 5.73 -11.03 6.19
N ILE A 251 4.44 -10.74 6.07
CA ILE A 251 3.95 -9.69 5.15
C ILE A 251 4.51 -8.33 5.58
N LYS A 252 4.46 -8.00 6.87
CA LYS A 252 5.01 -6.75 7.41
C LYS A 252 6.52 -6.62 7.12
N ASN A 253 7.28 -7.69 7.36
CA ASN A 253 8.71 -7.71 7.05
C ASN A 253 8.95 -7.55 5.55
N TRP A 254 8.16 -8.20 4.71
CA TRP A 254 8.27 -8.09 3.27
C TRP A 254 7.96 -6.68 2.76
N LEU A 255 6.93 -6.01 3.28
CA LEU A 255 6.60 -4.61 2.95
C LEU A 255 7.78 -3.68 3.24
N ASN A 256 8.39 -3.83 4.42
CA ASN A 256 9.61 -3.10 4.76
C ASN A 256 10.78 -3.47 3.84
N ALA A 257 10.93 -4.76 3.54
CA ALA A 257 12.01 -5.25 2.68
C ALA A 257 11.92 -4.70 1.26
N VAL A 258 10.73 -4.61 0.66
CA VAL A 258 10.54 -4.00 -0.67
C VAL A 258 11.06 -2.56 -0.66
N LYS A 259 10.64 -1.77 0.32
CA LYS A 259 11.04 -0.37 0.44
C LYS A 259 12.56 -0.23 0.62
N VAL A 260 13.15 -0.92 1.60
CA VAL A 260 14.59 -0.81 1.91
C VAL A 260 15.44 -1.41 0.79
N ALA A 261 15.06 -2.56 0.25
CA ALA A 261 15.83 -3.20 -0.82
C ALA A 261 15.88 -2.36 -2.10
N THR A 262 14.77 -1.74 -2.49
CA THR A 262 14.73 -0.87 -3.70
C THR A 262 15.45 0.44 -3.46
N THR A 263 15.13 1.17 -2.40
CA THR A 263 15.70 2.51 -2.18
C THR A 263 17.16 2.49 -1.76
N THR A 264 17.61 1.44 -1.08
CA THR A 264 18.92 1.37 -0.44
C THR A 264 19.78 0.27 -1.03
N LEU A 265 19.38 -1.00 -0.90
CA LEU A 265 20.25 -2.14 -1.14
C LEU A 265 20.60 -2.29 -2.64
N PHE A 266 19.59 -2.38 -3.52
CA PHE A 266 19.82 -2.55 -4.95
C PHE A 266 20.26 -1.25 -5.64
N ASN A 267 19.72 -0.11 -5.20
CA ASN A 267 20.13 1.18 -5.72
C ASN A 267 21.57 1.52 -5.39
N GLY A 268 21.99 1.30 -4.13
CA GLY A 268 23.39 1.48 -3.72
C GLY A 268 24.36 0.60 -4.49
N GLU A 269 24.00 -0.68 -4.70
CA GLU A 269 24.81 -1.59 -5.51
C GLU A 269 24.86 -1.16 -6.99
N LYS A 270 23.75 -0.65 -7.53
CA LYS A 270 23.71 -0.12 -8.91
C LYS A 270 24.67 1.06 -9.07
N ILE A 271 24.62 2.02 -8.13
CA ILE A 271 25.50 3.20 -8.13
C ILE A 271 26.98 2.78 -8.02
N LEU A 272 27.29 1.87 -7.11
CA LEU A 272 28.66 1.38 -6.92
C LEU A 272 29.17 0.67 -8.18
N CYS A 273 28.37 -0.22 -8.76
CA CYS A 273 28.71 -0.95 -9.97
C CYS A 273 28.90 -0.01 -11.17
N ASP A 274 28.04 1.00 -11.31
CA ASP A 274 28.12 2.02 -12.36
C ASP A 274 29.38 2.87 -12.22
N THR A 275 29.82 3.15 -11.00
CA THR A 275 31.04 3.94 -10.73
C THR A 275 32.29 3.13 -10.99
N VAL A 276 32.38 1.93 -10.41
CA VAL A 276 33.63 1.09 -10.48
C VAL A 276 33.89 0.60 -11.91
N PHE A 277 32.85 0.24 -12.65
CA PHE A 277 32.96 -0.31 -14.00
C PHE A 277 32.48 0.68 -15.09
N ALA A 278 32.67 1.97 -14.87
CA ALA A 278 32.26 3.02 -15.82
C ALA A 278 32.84 2.82 -17.24
N VAL A 279 34.01 2.18 -17.36
CA VAL A 279 34.71 1.93 -18.62
C VAL A 279 34.01 0.90 -19.52
N SER A 280 33.23 -0.04 -18.95
CA SER A 280 32.64 -1.14 -19.71
C SER A 280 31.20 -1.43 -19.31
N ASN A 281 30.27 -1.06 -20.20
CA ASN A 281 28.84 -1.35 -20.01
C ASN A 281 28.56 -2.85 -19.85
N SER A 282 29.26 -3.71 -20.61
CA SER A 282 29.07 -5.16 -20.55
C SER A 282 29.50 -5.75 -19.20
N ILE A 283 30.62 -5.28 -18.64
CA ILE A 283 31.10 -5.71 -17.33
C ILE A 283 30.14 -5.23 -16.25
N ARG A 284 29.74 -3.97 -16.29
CA ARG A 284 28.79 -3.35 -15.38
C ARG A 284 27.47 -4.12 -15.33
N GLU A 285 26.86 -4.38 -16.48
CA GLU A 285 25.61 -5.16 -16.58
C GLU A 285 25.78 -6.59 -16.05
N SER A 286 26.88 -7.27 -16.43
CA SER A 286 27.18 -8.63 -15.96
C SER A 286 27.40 -8.71 -14.46
N CYS A 287 28.07 -7.71 -13.85
CA CYS A 287 28.30 -7.66 -12.40
C CYS A 287 26.98 -7.44 -11.66
N PHE A 288 26.27 -6.38 -12.01
CA PHE A 288 25.01 -6.04 -11.35
C PHE A 288 23.97 -7.16 -11.47
N SER A 289 23.80 -7.72 -12.66
CA SER A 289 22.89 -8.85 -12.87
C SER A 289 23.25 -10.07 -12.01
N HIS A 290 24.52 -10.41 -11.93
CA HIS A 290 24.97 -11.56 -11.11
C HIS A 290 24.72 -11.34 -9.61
N ILE A 291 24.89 -10.11 -9.13
CA ILE A 291 24.78 -9.77 -7.71
C ILE A 291 23.31 -9.62 -7.27
N ALA A 292 22.51 -8.87 -8.02
CA ALA A 292 21.19 -8.42 -7.58
C ALA A 292 20.00 -9.26 -8.09
N LYS A 293 20.12 -9.88 -9.26
CA LYS A 293 18.99 -10.51 -9.97
C LYS A 293 18.28 -11.59 -9.18
N GLU A 294 19.04 -12.53 -8.58
CA GLU A 294 18.45 -13.66 -7.83
C GLU A 294 17.71 -13.16 -6.59
N ALA A 295 18.35 -12.29 -5.81
CA ALA A 295 17.78 -11.71 -4.61
C ALA A 295 16.52 -10.89 -4.88
N ALA A 296 16.54 -10.05 -5.92
CA ALA A 296 15.39 -9.25 -6.33
C ALA A 296 14.24 -10.11 -6.88
N THR A 297 14.54 -11.15 -7.67
CA THR A 297 13.53 -12.09 -8.14
C THR A 297 12.85 -12.81 -6.98
N LEU A 298 13.62 -13.21 -5.97
CA LEU A 298 13.08 -13.83 -4.76
C LEU A 298 12.14 -12.87 -4.02
N LEU A 299 12.55 -11.61 -3.82
CA LEU A 299 11.75 -10.57 -3.17
C LEU A 299 10.40 -10.39 -3.87
N PHE A 300 10.42 -10.16 -5.18
CA PHE A 300 9.19 -9.90 -5.94
C PHE A 300 8.36 -11.15 -6.26
N SER A 301 8.86 -12.37 -6.02
CA SER A 301 8.08 -13.59 -6.17
C SER A 301 7.18 -13.91 -4.98
N PHE A 302 7.44 -13.31 -3.82
CA PHE A 302 6.71 -13.61 -2.58
C PHE A 302 5.20 -13.43 -2.69
N PRO A 303 4.65 -12.32 -3.24
CA PRO A 303 3.20 -12.15 -3.36
C PRO A 303 2.54 -13.24 -4.19
N GLN A 304 3.16 -13.61 -5.31
CA GLN A 304 2.64 -14.65 -6.20
C GLN A 304 2.60 -16.02 -5.49
N ILE A 305 3.64 -16.35 -4.72
CA ILE A 305 3.71 -17.59 -3.94
C ILE A 305 2.64 -17.61 -2.85
N LEU A 306 2.43 -16.47 -2.20
CA LEU A 306 1.44 -16.31 -1.15
C LEU A 306 0.02 -16.54 -1.69
N VAL A 307 -0.35 -15.88 -2.78
CA VAL A 307 -1.66 -16.00 -3.43
C VAL A 307 -1.91 -17.41 -3.94
N ALA A 308 -0.93 -18.05 -4.58
CA ALA A 308 -1.10 -19.36 -5.20
C ALA A 308 -1.28 -20.51 -4.18
N LYS A 309 -0.80 -20.34 -2.95
CA LYS A 309 -0.63 -21.47 -2.01
C LYS A 309 -1.32 -21.34 -0.68
N SER A 310 -1.85 -20.18 -0.33
CA SER A 310 -2.54 -19.99 0.93
C SER A 310 -4.04 -20.24 0.81
N LYS A 311 -4.51 -21.41 1.22
CA LYS A 311 -5.95 -21.70 1.38
C LYS A 311 -6.61 -20.78 2.42
N ASN A 312 -5.83 -20.22 3.33
CA ASN A 312 -6.29 -19.31 4.38
C ASN A 312 -6.45 -17.87 3.88
N PHE A 313 -6.10 -17.59 2.61
CA PHE A 313 -6.17 -16.26 2.01
C PHE A 313 -7.56 -15.91 1.46
N SER A 314 -8.54 -16.76 1.65
CA SER A 314 -9.95 -16.52 1.26
C SER A 314 -10.76 -15.73 2.30
N SER A 315 -10.15 -15.27 3.40
CA SER A 315 -10.82 -14.40 4.37
C SER A 315 -10.94 -12.97 3.86
N GLU A 316 -12.07 -12.32 4.13
CA GLU A 316 -12.36 -10.92 3.76
C GLU A 316 -11.23 -9.95 4.17
N ASP A 317 -10.60 -10.16 5.34
CA ASP A 317 -9.52 -9.32 5.86
C ASP A 317 -8.24 -9.35 5.02
N ASN A 318 -8.05 -10.37 4.20
CA ASN A 318 -6.83 -10.53 3.42
C ASN A 318 -6.74 -9.57 2.22
N ILE A 319 -7.85 -8.97 1.82
CA ILE A 319 -7.85 -7.99 0.73
C ILE A 319 -6.95 -6.79 1.06
N PHE A 320 -6.99 -6.31 2.31
CA PHE A 320 -6.20 -5.16 2.75
C PHE A 320 -4.69 -5.47 2.69
N ARG A 321 -4.29 -6.68 3.10
CA ARG A 321 -2.90 -7.14 2.97
C ARG A 321 -2.42 -7.19 1.52
N LEU A 322 -3.29 -7.66 0.62
CA LEU A 322 -2.98 -7.67 -0.82
C LEU A 322 -2.89 -6.25 -1.39
N LEU A 323 -3.76 -5.35 -0.94
CA LEU A 323 -3.71 -3.95 -1.34
C LEU A 323 -2.44 -3.26 -0.84
N ASP A 324 -2.00 -3.51 0.41
CA ASP A 324 -0.72 -3.04 0.93
C ASP A 324 0.47 -3.56 0.09
N MET A 325 0.44 -4.85 -0.27
CA MET A 325 1.49 -5.44 -1.10
C MET A 325 1.50 -4.88 -2.53
N TYR A 326 0.33 -4.62 -3.10
CA TYR A 326 0.21 -3.96 -4.40
C TYR A 326 0.79 -2.55 -4.33
N THR A 327 0.38 -1.77 -3.33
CA THR A 327 0.86 -0.41 -3.08
C THR A 327 2.38 -0.39 -2.95
N ALA A 328 2.96 -1.31 -2.17
CA ALA A 328 4.41 -1.36 -1.97
C ALA A 328 5.20 -1.57 -3.27
N ILE A 329 4.70 -2.40 -4.19
CA ILE A 329 5.35 -2.57 -5.49
C ILE A 329 5.08 -1.37 -6.40
N SER A 330 3.84 -0.88 -6.45
CA SER A 330 3.42 0.18 -7.38
C SER A 330 4.06 1.52 -7.06
N GLU A 331 4.18 1.88 -5.79
CA GLU A 331 4.84 3.11 -5.36
C GLU A 331 6.35 3.10 -5.62
N ASN A 332 6.99 1.93 -5.50
CA ASN A 332 8.41 1.78 -5.77
C ASN A 332 8.71 1.39 -7.25
N TRP A 333 7.69 1.38 -8.12
CA TRP A 333 7.88 0.98 -9.51
C TRP A 333 8.88 1.83 -10.29
N PRO A 334 8.91 3.18 -10.17
CA PRO A 334 9.88 4.00 -10.88
C PRO A 334 11.33 3.64 -10.52
N GLU A 335 11.59 3.35 -9.26
CA GLU A 335 12.89 2.93 -8.76
C GLU A 335 13.23 1.52 -9.28
N ILE A 336 12.28 0.58 -9.21
CA ILE A 336 12.46 -0.80 -9.69
C ILE A 336 12.82 -0.79 -11.19
N ASP A 337 12.10 -0.02 -12.01
CA ASP A 337 12.35 0.06 -13.45
C ASP A 337 13.71 0.69 -13.76
N SER A 338 14.09 1.75 -13.03
CA SER A 338 15.38 2.44 -13.16
C SER A 338 16.56 1.54 -12.76
N ILE A 339 16.47 0.88 -11.59
CA ILE A 339 17.53 0.03 -11.04
C ILE A 339 17.75 -1.18 -11.96
N PHE A 340 16.69 -1.85 -12.37
CA PHE A 340 16.74 -3.07 -13.18
C PHE A 340 16.55 -2.79 -14.69
N SER A 341 17.05 -1.65 -15.17
CA SER A 341 16.91 -1.20 -16.56
C SER A 341 17.67 -2.08 -17.59
N PHE A 342 18.67 -2.84 -17.16
CA PHE A 342 19.42 -3.72 -18.06
C PHE A 342 18.58 -4.89 -18.59
N GLU A 343 18.87 -5.33 -19.83
CA GLU A 343 18.17 -6.46 -20.45
C GLU A 343 18.38 -7.75 -19.64
N SER A 344 19.59 -7.98 -19.12
CA SER A 344 19.90 -9.14 -18.27
C SER A 344 19.09 -9.20 -16.97
N THR A 345 18.54 -8.08 -16.52
CA THR A 345 17.70 -7.95 -15.33
C THR A 345 16.20 -7.79 -15.66
N ALA A 346 15.81 -7.81 -16.92
CA ALA A 346 14.40 -7.66 -17.37
C ALA A 346 13.45 -8.67 -16.68
N SER A 347 13.95 -9.87 -16.36
CA SER A 347 13.17 -10.88 -15.61
C SER A 347 12.74 -10.43 -14.21
N VAL A 348 13.48 -9.52 -13.55
CA VAL A 348 13.10 -8.95 -12.26
C VAL A 348 11.89 -8.04 -12.41
N ARG A 349 11.91 -7.15 -13.40
CA ARG A 349 10.78 -6.28 -13.73
C ARG A 349 9.53 -7.09 -14.11
N SER A 350 9.72 -8.11 -14.96
CA SER A 350 8.63 -9.03 -15.32
C SER A 350 8.06 -9.77 -14.11
N GLN A 351 8.91 -10.17 -13.15
CA GLN A 351 8.45 -10.83 -11.93
C GLN A 351 7.64 -9.88 -11.04
N ALA A 352 8.06 -8.64 -10.88
CA ALA A 352 7.33 -7.63 -10.12
C ALA A 352 5.95 -7.34 -10.76
N LEU A 353 5.89 -7.16 -12.08
CA LEU A 353 4.64 -6.99 -12.83
C LEU A 353 3.72 -8.22 -12.70
N ASN A 354 4.25 -9.43 -12.83
CA ASN A 354 3.47 -10.65 -12.65
C ASN A 354 2.87 -10.74 -11.25
N SER A 355 3.59 -10.26 -10.23
CA SER A 355 3.08 -10.21 -8.87
C SER A 355 1.94 -9.19 -8.73
N LEU A 356 2.05 -8.00 -9.33
CA LEU A 356 0.95 -7.02 -9.39
C LEU A 356 -0.30 -7.60 -10.06
N ILE A 357 -0.15 -8.28 -11.19
CA ILE A 357 -1.26 -8.93 -11.91
C ILE A 357 -1.93 -9.97 -11.02
N LYS A 358 -1.16 -10.84 -10.35
CA LYS A 358 -1.71 -11.89 -9.49
C LYS A 358 -2.38 -11.35 -8.23
N ILE A 359 -1.84 -10.31 -7.64
CA ILE A 359 -2.50 -9.59 -6.53
C ILE A 359 -3.83 -9.01 -7.02
N GLY A 360 -3.85 -8.31 -8.16
CA GLY A 360 -5.05 -7.71 -8.73
C GLY A 360 -6.15 -8.75 -9.02
N GLU A 361 -5.80 -9.90 -9.61
CA GLU A 361 -6.73 -11.02 -9.82
C GLU A 361 -7.33 -11.51 -8.49
N SER A 362 -6.51 -11.63 -7.44
CA SER A 362 -6.97 -12.08 -6.13
C SER A 362 -7.85 -11.06 -5.43
N VAL A 363 -7.54 -9.77 -5.52
CA VAL A 363 -8.36 -8.69 -4.99
C VAL A 363 -9.75 -8.70 -5.64
N ARG A 364 -9.83 -8.86 -6.96
CA ARG A 364 -11.11 -8.98 -7.68
C ARG A 364 -11.92 -10.20 -7.23
N SER A 365 -11.24 -11.34 -7.04
CA SER A 365 -11.89 -12.56 -6.55
C SER A 365 -12.44 -12.38 -5.14
N LEU A 366 -11.66 -11.82 -4.22
CA LEU A 366 -12.09 -11.57 -2.83
C LEU A 366 -13.27 -10.61 -2.75
N LEU A 367 -13.29 -9.57 -3.59
CA LEU A 367 -14.42 -8.64 -3.64
C LEU A 367 -15.69 -9.31 -4.18
N SER A 368 -15.57 -10.19 -5.16
CA SER A 368 -16.68 -11.01 -5.68
C SER A 368 -17.18 -12.02 -4.64
N ASP A 369 -16.27 -12.64 -3.87
CA ASP A 369 -16.62 -13.54 -2.78
C ASP A 369 -17.35 -12.78 -1.65
N PHE A 370 -16.91 -11.56 -1.34
CA PHE A 370 -17.58 -10.68 -0.38
C PHE A 370 -19.00 -10.34 -0.83
N GLU A 371 -19.19 -9.93 -2.08
CA GLU A 371 -20.52 -9.72 -2.67
C GLU A 371 -21.41 -10.96 -2.53
N SER A 372 -20.87 -12.13 -2.91
CA SER A 372 -21.57 -13.41 -2.79
C SER A 372 -21.93 -13.74 -1.33
N SER A 373 -21.09 -13.36 -0.37
CA SER A 373 -21.36 -13.56 1.06
C SER A 373 -22.57 -12.75 1.54
N ILE A 374 -22.71 -11.51 1.06
CA ILE A 374 -23.86 -10.66 1.35
C ILE A 374 -25.15 -11.26 0.75
N GLN A 375 -25.06 -11.72 -0.50
CA GLN A 375 -26.21 -12.34 -1.17
C GLN A 375 -26.67 -13.65 -0.49
N LYS A 376 -25.76 -14.44 0.03
CA LYS A 376 -26.02 -15.71 0.72
C LYS A 376 -26.48 -15.55 2.16
N GLU A 377 -26.38 -14.35 2.75
CA GLU A 377 -26.84 -14.12 4.12
C GLU A 377 -28.34 -14.45 4.28
N SER A 378 -28.64 -15.46 5.06
CA SER A 378 -29.98 -16.05 5.16
C SER A 378 -30.65 -15.93 6.54
N SER A 379 -30.00 -15.28 7.51
CA SER A 379 -30.56 -15.08 8.84
C SER A 379 -31.94 -14.38 8.76
N LYS A 380 -32.94 -15.03 9.35
CA LYS A 380 -34.33 -14.53 9.39
C LYS A 380 -34.69 -13.89 10.73
N SER A 381 -33.75 -13.86 11.68
CA SER A 381 -33.99 -13.31 13.01
C SER A 381 -34.11 -11.78 12.94
N PRO A 382 -35.26 -11.19 13.32
CA PRO A 382 -35.42 -9.74 13.40
C PRO A 382 -34.46 -9.15 14.44
N VAL A 383 -33.94 -7.95 14.19
CA VAL A 383 -33.15 -7.21 15.18
C VAL A 383 -34.11 -6.65 16.23
N PRO A 384 -33.85 -6.90 17.54
CA PRO A 384 -34.70 -6.35 18.60
C PRO A 384 -34.79 -4.83 18.52
N GLY A 385 -35.98 -4.28 18.76
CA GLY A 385 -36.21 -2.85 18.72
C GLY A 385 -36.07 -2.17 17.33
N GLY A 386 -35.88 -2.95 16.25
CA GLY A 386 -35.69 -2.40 14.91
C GLY A 386 -34.36 -1.70 14.70
N GLY A 387 -33.34 -2.03 15.49
CA GLY A 387 -31.99 -1.42 15.44
C GLY A 387 -31.21 -1.74 14.17
N VAL A 388 -29.93 -1.36 14.13
CA VAL A 388 -29.03 -1.60 12.99
C VAL A 388 -28.60 -3.08 12.94
N HIS A 389 -28.72 -3.68 11.77
CA HIS A 389 -28.35 -5.09 11.54
C HIS A 389 -26.83 -5.26 11.46
N SER A 390 -26.29 -6.36 12.01
CA SER A 390 -24.85 -6.68 11.97
C SER A 390 -24.28 -6.73 10.54
N LEU A 391 -25.06 -7.17 9.57
CA LEU A 391 -24.69 -7.14 8.16
C LEU A 391 -24.40 -5.71 7.68
N THR A 392 -25.23 -4.73 8.06
CA THR A 392 -25.04 -3.31 7.70
C THR A 392 -23.73 -2.79 8.27
N LEU A 393 -23.48 -3.07 9.55
CA LEU A 393 -22.22 -2.68 10.22
C LEU A 393 -21.02 -3.28 9.52
N ARG A 394 -21.03 -4.60 9.26
CA ARG A 394 -19.94 -5.32 8.59
C ARG A 394 -19.66 -4.76 7.21
N VAL A 395 -20.70 -4.67 6.36
CA VAL A 395 -20.53 -4.22 4.97
C VAL A 395 -20.04 -2.79 4.90
N MET A 396 -20.65 -1.88 5.65
CA MET A 396 -20.28 -0.47 5.59
C MET A 396 -18.89 -0.19 6.18
N ASN A 397 -18.48 -0.90 7.23
CA ASN A 397 -17.11 -0.80 7.74
C ASN A 397 -16.09 -1.33 6.71
N TYR A 398 -16.37 -2.47 6.09
CA TYR A 398 -15.50 -3.03 5.06
C TYR A 398 -15.34 -2.10 3.86
N LEU A 399 -16.44 -1.56 3.32
CA LEU A 399 -16.40 -0.61 2.22
C LEU A 399 -15.69 0.69 2.59
N SER A 400 -15.90 1.19 3.81
CA SER A 400 -15.21 2.39 4.30
C SER A 400 -13.69 2.20 4.30
N MET A 401 -13.18 1.05 4.78
CA MET A 401 -11.74 0.74 4.76
C MET A 401 -11.21 0.55 3.33
N LEU A 402 -12.00 -0.01 2.42
CA LEU A 402 -11.59 -0.17 1.02
C LEU A 402 -11.36 1.17 0.32
N THR A 403 -12.07 2.22 0.71
CA THR A 403 -11.92 3.53 0.06
C THR A 403 -10.58 4.21 0.33
N ASP A 404 -9.85 3.78 1.36
CA ASP A 404 -8.49 4.26 1.63
C ASP A 404 -7.51 3.82 0.53
N TYR A 405 -7.85 2.76 -0.21
CA TYR A 405 -7.10 2.22 -1.35
C TYR A 405 -7.71 2.59 -2.71
N SER A 406 -8.50 3.66 -2.78
CA SER A 406 -9.26 4.03 -4.00
C SER A 406 -8.40 4.13 -5.27
N ASN A 407 -7.18 4.68 -5.17
CA ASN A 407 -6.24 4.79 -6.29
C ASN A 407 -5.78 3.41 -6.80
N VAL A 408 -5.40 2.53 -5.88
CA VAL A 408 -4.96 1.16 -6.18
C VAL A 408 -6.11 0.35 -6.78
N LEU A 409 -7.30 0.47 -6.19
CA LEU A 409 -8.49 -0.19 -6.71
C LEU A 409 -8.89 0.33 -8.10
N ALA A 410 -8.72 1.63 -8.36
CA ALA A 410 -8.96 2.19 -9.70
C ALA A 410 -8.04 1.55 -10.75
N ASP A 411 -6.77 1.32 -10.42
CA ASP A 411 -5.82 0.64 -11.31
C ASP A 411 -6.18 -0.85 -11.49
N ILE A 412 -6.53 -1.54 -10.40
CA ILE A 412 -6.89 -2.98 -10.45
C ILE A 412 -8.17 -3.22 -11.25
N PHE A 413 -9.15 -2.30 -11.22
CA PHE A 413 -10.44 -2.45 -11.86
C PHE A 413 -10.57 -1.72 -13.20
N VAL A 414 -9.50 -1.14 -13.74
CA VAL A 414 -9.53 -0.33 -14.98
C VAL A 414 -10.19 -1.06 -16.16
N ASP A 415 -9.95 -2.37 -16.29
CA ASP A 415 -10.46 -3.21 -17.39
C ASP A 415 -11.69 -4.04 -16.98
N CYS A 416 -12.20 -3.86 -15.75
CA CYS A 416 -13.34 -4.64 -15.33
C CYS A 416 -14.64 -4.02 -15.87
N PRO A 417 -15.48 -4.79 -16.56
CA PRO A 417 -16.79 -4.30 -16.97
C PRO A 417 -17.62 -3.95 -15.73
N PRO A 418 -18.42 -2.89 -15.77
CA PRO A 418 -19.35 -2.58 -14.69
C PRO A 418 -20.31 -3.77 -14.48
N PRO A 419 -20.79 -3.99 -13.23
CA PRO A 419 -21.76 -5.04 -12.95
C PRO A 419 -22.96 -4.94 -13.88
N ALA A 420 -23.45 -6.08 -14.38
CA ALA A 420 -24.50 -6.12 -15.39
C ALA A 420 -25.78 -5.39 -14.91
N LYS A 421 -26.20 -4.38 -15.66
CA LYS A 421 -27.39 -3.54 -15.40
C LYS A 421 -28.73 -4.30 -15.40
N GLY A 422 -28.74 -5.61 -15.59
CA GLY A 422 -29.92 -6.40 -15.98
C GLY A 422 -30.81 -6.92 -14.84
N LEU A 423 -30.49 -6.74 -13.57
CA LEU A 423 -31.20 -7.45 -12.49
C LEU A 423 -32.10 -6.57 -11.59
N LEU A 424 -32.03 -5.24 -11.67
CA LEU A 424 -32.86 -4.36 -10.84
C LEU A 424 -33.32 -3.11 -11.62
N PRO A 425 -34.60 -3.02 -12.03
CA PRO A 425 -35.11 -1.98 -12.94
C PRO A 425 -35.20 -0.55 -12.38
N GLU A 426 -35.05 -0.34 -11.09
CA GLU A 426 -35.32 0.96 -10.44
C GLU A 426 -34.11 1.72 -9.91
N PHE A 427 -32.89 1.21 -10.13
CA PHE A 427 -31.70 1.87 -9.63
C PHE A 427 -30.90 2.48 -10.78
N GLU A 428 -31.18 3.73 -11.08
CA GLU A 428 -30.23 4.58 -11.78
C GLU A 428 -29.00 4.74 -10.87
N ILE A 429 -27.93 4.02 -11.22
CA ILE A 429 -26.59 4.41 -10.81
C ILE A 429 -26.45 5.87 -11.24
N PRO A 430 -26.00 6.79 -10.37
CA PRO A 430 -25.81 8.17 -10.77
C PRO A 430 -25.09 8.17 -12.12
N GLN A 431 -25.75 8.65 -13.16
CA GLN A 431 -25.07 9.02 -14.38
C GLN A 431 -24.21 10.23 -13.99
N ALA A 432 -23.06 9.99 -13.39
CA ALA A 432 -21.97 10.92 -13.52
C ALA A 432 -21.78 11.07 -15.02
N GLU A 433 -21.94 12.27 -15.50
CA GLU A 433 -21.82 12.64 -16.91
C GLU A 433 -20.68 11.81 -17.54
N GLU A 434 -21.04 11.10 -18.60
CA GLU A 434 -20.26 10.10 -19.32
C GLU A 434 -18.78 10.48 -19.45
N SER A 435 -17.90 10.13 -18.55
CA SER A 435 -16.49 9.84 -18.88
C SER A 435 -15.47 9.82 -17.74
N SER A 436 -15.82 10.05 -16.47
CA SER A 436 -14.78 10.33 -15.47
C SER A 436 -14.75 9.46 -14.20
N ALA A 437 -15.79 8.72 -13.87
CA ALA A 437 -15.79 7.93 -12.62
C ALA A 437 -15.01 6.61 -12.80
N PRO A 438 -14.05 6.29 -11.90
CA PRO A 438 -13.32 5.03 -11.95
C PRO A 438 -14.30 3.82 -11.89
N PRO A 439 -14.03 2.71 -12.62
CA PRO A 439 -14.90 1.52 -12.62
C PRO A 439 -15.22 0.97 -11.23
N ILE A 440 -14.31 1.12 -10.27
CA ILE A 440 -14.50 0.69 -8.87
C ILE A 440 -15.70 1.39 -8.20
N CYS A 441 -16.05 2.62 -8.58
CA CYS A 441 -17.21 3.33 -8.05
C CYS A 441 -18.50 2.56 -8.32
N HIS A 442 -18.62 1.96 -9.51
CA HIS A 442 -19.77 1.14 -9.89
C HIS A 442 -19.86 -0.16 -9.07
N HIS A 443 -18.72 -0.79 -8.78
CA HIS A 443 -18.69 -2.00 -7.95
C HIS A 443 -19.07 -1.70 -6.49
N ILE A 444 -18.58 -0.60 -5.93
CA ILE A 444 -18.94 -0.18 -4.56
C ILE A 444 -20.44 0.19 -4.49
N ALA A 445 -20.93 0.98 -5.43
CA ALA A 445 -22.36 1.32 -5.50
C ALA A 445 -23.25 0.07 -5.63
N TRP A 446 -22.81 -0.91 -6.41
CA TRP A 446 -23.47 -2.20 -6.56
C TRP A 446 -23.54 -2.98 -5.25
N ILE A 447 -22.43 -3.07 -4.50
CA ILE A 447 -22.41 -3.77 -3.20
C ILE A 447 -23.35 -3.10 -2.19
N VAL A 448 -23.37 -1.76 -2.14
CA VAL A 448 -24.33 -1.01 -1.30
C VAL A 448 -25.77 -1.30 -1.71
N LEU A 449 -26.04 -1.39 -3.01
CA LEU A 449 -27.35 -1.73 -3.53
C LEU A 449 -27.79 -3.13 -3.09
N ILE A 450 -26.92 -4.13 -3.22
CA ILE A 450 -27.17 -5.50 -2.76
C ILE A 450 -27.49 -5.52 -1.27
N LEU A 451 -26.74 -4.77 -0.46
CA LEU A 451 -27.01 -4.61 0.97
C LEU A 451 -28.44 -4.07 1.21
N ILE A 452 -28.82 -2.98 0.54
CA ILE A 452 -30.16 -2.36 0.70
C ILE A 452 -31.26 -3.35 0.31
N CYS A 453 -31.13 -4.03 -0.83
CA CYS A 453 -32.10 -5.07 -1.24
C CYS A 453 -32.19 -6.21 -0.22
N LYS A 454 -31.08 -6.57 0.40
CA LYS A 454 -31.05 -7.60 1.44
C LYS A 454 -31.77 -7.16 2.71
N LEU A 455 -31.61 -5.89 3.09
CA LEU A 455 -32.32 -5.28 4.22
C LEU A 455 -33.84 -5.22 3.98
N ASP A 456 -34.27 -4.88 2.77
CA ASP A 456 -35.69 -4.92 2.39
C ASP A 456 -36.25 -6.34 2.55
N GLY A 457 -35.49 -7.36 2.13
CA GLY A 457 -35.87 -8.75 2.34
C GLY A 457 -35.98 -9.13 3.83
N LYS A 458 -35.09 -8.63 4.68
CA LYS A 458 -35.09 -8.88 6.12
C LYS A 458 -36.25 -8.15 6.83
N ALA A 459 -36.60 -6.95 6.38
CA ALA A 459 -37.74 -6.18 6.91
C ALA A 459 -39.04 -6.95 6.85
N LYS A 460 -39.24 -7.79 5.84
CA LYS A 460 -40.46 -8.64 5.66
C LYS A 460 -40.63 -9.71 6.75
N HIS A 461 -39.59 -9.99 7.54
CA HIS A 461 -39.68 -10.97 8.63
C HIS A 461 -40.19 -10.38 9.95
N TYR A 462 -40.40 -9.05 10.04
CA TYR A 462 -40.99 -8.42 11.20
C TYR A 462 -42.52 -8.66 11.19
N LYS A 463 -43.04 -9.17 12.32
CA LYS A 463 -44.48 -9.33 12.51
C LYS A 463 -45.19 -7.96 12.64
N ASP A 464 -44.49 -7.00 13.24
CA ASP A 464 -44.95 -5.63 13.38
C ASP A 464 -44.46 -4.78 12.21
N VAL A 465 -45.41 -4.31 11.41
CA VAL A 465 -45.14 -3.50 10.22
C VAL A 465 -44.48 -2.17 10.59
N SER A 466 -44.82 -1.57 11.75
CA SER A 466 -44.18 -0.33 12.20
C SER A 466 -42.71 -0.56 12.46
N LEU A 467 -42.38 -1.64 13.14
CA LEU A 467 -40.99 -2.00 13.45
C LEU A 467 -40.17 -2.32 12.18
N SER A 468 -40.80 -2.86 11.13
CA SER A 468 -40.14 -3.07 9.85
C SER A 468 -39.71 -1.75 9.19
N TYR A 469 -40.55 -0.72 9.23
CA TYR A 469 -40.20 0.61 8.72
C TYR A 469 -39.10 1.28 9.55
N LEU A 470 -39.15 1.15 10.88
CA LEU A 470 -38.09 1.66 11.76
C LEU A 470 -36.74 0.98 11.51
N PHE A 471 -36.74 -0.35 11.33
CA PHE A 471 -35.57 -1.12 10.94
C PHE A 471 -34.95 -0.60 9.64
N LEU A 472 -35.76 -0.35 8.60
CA LEU A 472 -35.29 0.19 7.32
C LEU A 472 -34.75 1.61 7.48
N ALA A 473 -35.42 2.47 8.23
CA ALA A 473 -34.94 3.82 8.52
C ALA A 473 -33.57 3.80 9.22
N ASN A 474 -33.43 3.03 10.31
CA ASN A 474 -32.19 2.91 11.08
C ASN A 474 -31.02 2.40 10.25
N ASN A 475 -31.23 1.35 9.45
CA ASN A 475 -30.19 0.75 8.65
C ASN A 475 -29.76 1.67 7.50
N LEU A 476 -30.70 2.31 6.83
CA LEU A 476 -30.40 3.22 5.74
C LEU A 476 -29.72 4.50 6.26
N GLN A 477 -30.16 5.01 7.42
CA GLN A 477 -29.50 6.13 8.09
C GLN A 477 -28.04 5.79 8.45
N HIS A 478 -27.79 4.59 8.96
CA HIS A 478 -26.41 4.14 9.23
C HIS A 478 -25.56 4.06 7.96
N VAL A 479 -26.12 3.57 6.84
CA VAL A 479 -25.41 3.57 5.54
C VAL A 479 -25.04 4.98 5.12
N ILE A 480 -25.98 5.94 5.18
CA ILE A 480 -25.76 7.33 4.83
C ILE A 480 -24.71 7.98 5.74
N SER A 481 -24.79 7.76 7.05
CA SER A 481 -23.84 8.28 8.03
C SER A 481 -22.42 7.78 7.73
N LYS A 482 -22.26 6.49 7.43
CA LYS A 482 -20.96 5.92 7.04
C LYS A 482 -20.44 6.48 5.71
N VAL A 483 -21.32 6.70 4.73
CA VAL A 483 -20.94 7.33 3.46
C VAL A 483 -20.42 8.75 3.70
N ARG A 484 -21.12 9.55 4.50
CA ARG A 484 -20.72 10.93 4.82
C ARG A 484 -19.43 11.03 5.61
N THR A 485 -19.15 10.05 6.48
CA THR A 485 -17.97 10.05 7.38
C THR A 485 -16.75 9.32 6.82
N SER A 486 -16.79 8.88 5.56
CA SER A 486 -15.70 8.17 4.89
C SER A 486 -15.48 8.67 3.46
N ASN A 487 -14.42 8.20 2.82
CA ASN A 487 -14.13 8.49 1.42
C ASN A 487 -15.20 7.95 0.44
N LEU A 488 -16.18 7.15 0.92
CA LEU A 488 -17.35 6.72 0.13
C LEU A 488 -18.15 7.90 -0.44
N GLN A 489 -18.17 9.02 0.27
CA GLN A 489 -18.83 10.25 -0.20
C GLN A 489 -18.33 10.70 -1.57
N TYR A 490 -17.01 10.63 -1.81
CA TYR A 490 -16.42 11.03 -3.08
C TYR A 490 -16.72 10.05 -4.21
N LEU A 491 -16.99 8.78 -3.88
CA LEU A 491 -17.28 7.73 -4.85
C LEU A 491 -18.76 7.66 -5.23
N LEU A 492 -19.68 7.90 -4.27
CA LEU A 492 -21.13 7.81 -4.48
C LEU A 492 -21.77 9.16 -4.84
N GLY A 493 -21.23 10.25 -4.36
CA GLY A 493 -21.66 11.62 -4.66
C GLY A 493 -22.86 12.09 -3.83
N GLU A 494 -23.07 13.42 -3.80
CA GLU A 494 -24.09 14.06 -2.98
C GLU A 494 -25.54 13.77 -3.46
N GLN A 495 -25.73 13.55 -4.76
CA GLN A 495 -27.03 13.18 -5.31
C GLN A 495 -27.51 11.83 -4.76
N TRP A 496 -26.61 10.86 -4.64
CA TRP A 496 -26.91 9.58 -4.03
C TRP A 496 -27.35 9.76 -2.58
N ILE A 497 -26.61 10.53 -1.80
CA ILE A 497 -26.91 10.82 -0.40
C ILE A 497 -28.30 11.44 -0.27
N THR A 498 -28.59 12.50 -1.01
CA THR A 498 -29.89 13.21 -0.98
C THR A 498 -31.05 12.28 -1.32
N LYS A 499 -30.89 11.42 -2.33
CA LYS A 499 -31.90 10.43 -2.72
C LYS A 499 -32.22 9.46 -1.58
N TYR A 500 -31.20 8.97 -0.90
CA TYR A 500 -31.39 8.00 0.19
C TYR A 500 -31.84 8.64 1.50
N GLU A 501 -31.47 9.89 1.78
CA GLU A 501 -32.06 10.67 2.88
C GLU A 501 -33.57 10.87 2.71
N ALA A 502 -34.01 11.11 1.48
CA ALA A 502 -35.44 11.18 1.18
C ALA A 502 -36.16 9.84 1.49
N LYS A 503 -35.51 8.70 1.21
CA LYS A 503 -36.05 7.37 1.57
C LYS A 503 -36.08 7.14 3.07
N VAL A 504 -35.06 7.58 3.83
CA VAL A 504 -35.08 7.50 5.31
C VAL A 504 -36.29 8.26 5.84
N ARG A 505 -36.52 9.51 5.38
CA ARG A 505 -37.67 10.31 5.76
C ARG A 505 -39.00 9.61 5.42
N GLN A 506 -39.10 8.98 4.25
CA GLN A 506 -40.29 8.21 3.87
C GLN A 506 -40.53 7.03 4.80
N PHE A 507 -39.49 6.28 5.18
CA PHE A 507 -39.62 5.18 6.15
C PHE A 507 -39.98 5.68 7.54
N ALA A 508 -39.45 6.82 7.98
CA ALA A 508 -39.81 7.47 9.23
C ALA A 508 -41.28 7.86 9.27
N VAL A 509 -41.79 8.53 8.24
CA VAL A 509 -43.23 8.88 8.12
C VAL A 509 -44.11 7.64 8.08
N ASN A 510 -43.72 6.59 7.38
CA ASN A 510 -44.47 5.33 7.36
C ASN A 510 -44.49 4.66 8.74
N TYR A 511 -43.36 4.70 9.48
CA TYR A 511 -43.31 4.24 10.86
C TYR A 511 -44.28 5.01 11.74
N GLU A 512 -44.24 6.35 11.73
CA GLU A 512 -45.09 7.20 12.52
C GLU A 512 -46.59 6.91 12.23
N ARG A 513 -46.95 6.85 10.96
CA ARG A 513 -48.33 6.56 10.53
C ARG A 513 -48.82 5.21 11.03
N VAL A 514 -48.02 4.15 10.97
CA VAL A 514 -48.43 2.81 11.36
C VAL A 514 -48.36 2.63 12.89
N ALA A 515 -47.33 3.16 13.55
CA ALA A 515 -47.17 3.01 14.99
C ALA A 515 -48.17 3.83 15.82
N TRP A 516 -48.48 5.04 15.37
CA TRP A 516 -49.27 6.02 16.11
C TRP A 516 -50.64 6.33 15.48
N GLY A 517 -50.93 5.81 14.30
CA GLY A 517 -52.19 6.07 13.57
C GLY A 517 -53.43 5.77 14.40
N LYS A 518 -53.42 4.73 15.25
CA LYS A 518 -54.54 4.40 16.15
C LYS A 518 -54.76 5.48 17.22
N VAL A 519 -53.70 6.14 17.67
CA VAL A 519 -53.79 7.25 18.63
C VAL A 519 -54.42 8.45 17.96
N PHE A 520 -53.94 8.81 16.77
CA PHE A 520 -54.51 9.92 15.99
C PHE A 520 -56.00 9.69 15.63
N SER A 521 -56.39 8.47 15.29
CA SER A 521 -57.77 8.14 14.93
C SER A 521 -58.75 8.21 16.09
N THR A 522 -58.29 8.38 17.33
CA THR A 522 -59.18 8.61 18.50
C THR A 522 -59.63 10.06 18.65
N LEU A 523 -58.90 10.98 18.00
CA LEU A 523 -59.26 12.41 18.00
C LEU A 523 -60.10 12.74 16.78
N PRO A 524 -61.12 13.65 16.91
CA PRO A 524 -61.97 14.04 15.80
C PRO A 524 -61.17 14.81 14.74
N GLU A 525 -61.59 14.70 13.46
CA GLU A 525 -60.99 15.45 12.36
C GLU A 525 -61.25 16.96 12.49
N ASN A 526 -62.42 17.34 13.02
CA ASN A 526 -62.79 18.71 13.28
C ASN A 526 -62.71 19.01 14.79
N LEU A 527 -61.60 19.60 15.23
CA LEU A 527 -61.29 19.86 16.64
C LEU A 527 -62.12 21.02 17.26
N THR A 528 -62.78 21.83 16.42
CA THR A 528 -63.55 23.01 16.84
C THR A 528 -65.03 22.75 16.86
N GLU A 529 -65.52 21.54 16.55
CA GLU A 529 -66.88 21.15 16.58
C GLU A 529 -67.41 21.01 18.04
N GLU A 530 -68.57 21.53 18.35
CA GLU A 530 -69.16 21.34 19.66
C GLU A 530 -69.56 19.88 19.87
N ILE A 531 -68.80 19.18 20.69
CA ILE A 531 -69.03 17.78 21.03
C ILE A 531 -69.74 17.67 22.37
N PRO A 532 -70.78 16.81 22.50
CA PRO A 532 -71.43 16.56 23.77
C PRO A 532 -70.47 16.11 24.87
N PRO A 533 -70.67 16.53 26.15
CA PRO A 533 -69.75 16.19 27.24
C PRO A 533 -69.47 14.69 27.43
N ASP A 534 -70.50 13.84 27.16
CA ASP A 534 -70.34 12.38 27.28
C ASP A 534 -69.47 11.81 26.14
N GLU A 535 -69.60 12.36 24.97
CA GLU A 535 -68.77 11.98 23.82
C GLU A 535 -67.29 12.45 24.01
N ALA A 536 -67.11 13.68 24.50
CA ALA A 536 -65.76 14.17 24.84
C ALA A 536 -65.06 13.28 25.90
N ARG A 537 -65.81 12.81 26.91
CA ARG A 537 -65.31 11.84 27.91
C ARG A 537 -64.87 10.52 27.28
N LEU A 538 -65.64 10.03 26.33
CA LEU A 538 -65.33 8.79 25.62
C LEU A 538 -64.07 8.97 24.76
N ILE A 539 -63.89 10.08 24.08
CA ILE A 539 -62.71 10.42 23.28
C ILE A 539 -61.46 10.49 24.16
N PHE A 540 -61.47 11.20 25.30
CA PHE A 540 -60.38 11.24 26.23
C PHE A 540 -59.98 9.85 26.76
N ARG A 541 -60.96 9.02 27.08
CA ARG A 541 -60.73 7.64 27.53
C ARG A 541 -60.10 6.80 26.45
N ASN A 542 -60.60 6.88 25.23
CA ASN A 542 -60.05 6.14 24.07
C ASN A 542 -58.64 6.60 23.73
N PHE A 543 -58.37 7.90 23.76
CA PHE A 543 -57.04 8.47 23.56
C PHE A 543 -56.05 7.97 24.61
N ASN A 544 -56.38 8.09 25.90
CA ASN A 544 -55.51 7.60 26.98
C ASN A 544 -55.19 6.11 26.80
N PHE A 545 -56.17 5.29 26.46
CA PHE A 545 -55.96 3.86 26.25
C PHE A 545 -55.08 3.59 25.02
N ALA A 546 -55.34 4.25 23.90
CA ALA A 546 -54.57 4.08 22.67
C ALA A 546 -53.11 4.57 22.85
N LEU A 547 -52.94 5.70 23.55
CA LEU A 547 -51.61 6.23 23.86
C LEU A 547 -50.80 5.29 24.75
N ASP A 548 -51.41 4.79 25.85
CA ASP A 548 -50.77 3.83 26.74
C ASP A 548 -50.37 2.53 26.01
N GLU A 549 -51.23 2.02 25.12
CA GLU A 549 -50.94 0.82 24.31
C GLU A 549 -49.79 1.09 23.33
N ALA A 550 -49.83 2.20 22.59
CA ALA A 550 -48.79 2.60 21.66
C ALA A 550 -47.45 2.82 22.37
N TYR A 551 -47.43 3.57 23.47
CA TYR A 551 -46.21 3.83 24.26
C TYR A 551 -45.56 2.54 24.76
N LYS A 552 -46.35 1.62 25.39
CA LYS A 552 -45.84 0.32 25.85
C LYS A 552 -45.18 -0.47 24.73
N LYS A 553 -45.75 -0.43 23.54
CA LYS A 553 -45.23 -1.14 22.37
C LYS A 553 -43.97 -0.47 21.81
N GLN A 554 -43.94 0.87 21.73
CA GLN A 554 -42.86 1.63 21.12
C GLN A 554 -41.69 1.91 22.09
N LYS A 555 -41.89 1.77 23.41
CA LYS A 555 -40.82 1.95 24.39
C LYS A 555 -39.62 1.05 24.17
N SER A 556 -39.80 -0.15 23.58
CA SER A 556 -38.72 -1.10 23.24
C SER A 556 -38.03 -0.80 21.92
N CYS A 557 -38.48 0.20 21.17
CA CYS A 557 -37.88 0.59 19.92
C CYS A 557 -36.56 1.32 20.15
N VAL A 558 -35.59 1.10 19.23
CA VAL A 558 -34.23 1.65 19.32
C VAL A 558 -33.92 2.46 18.07
N VAL A 559 -33.49 3.70 18.24
CA VAL A 559 -32.97 4.56 17.18
C VAL A 559 -31.56 4.98 17.55
N PRO A 560 -30.52 4.32 17.02
CA PRO A 560 -29.14 4.58 17.42
C PRO A 560 -28.61 5.94 16.97
N ASP A 561 -29.03 6.38 15.77
CA ASP A 561 -28.61 7.68 15.24
C ASP A 561 -29.34 8.82 15.98
N GLU A 562 -28.55 9.73 16.55
CA GLU A 562 -29.06 10.81 17.39
C GLU A 562 -29.95 11.78 16.58
N LYS A 563 -29.50 12.13 15.37
CA LYS A 563 -30.24 13.06 14.50
C LYS A 563 -31.61 12.48 14.11
N LEU A 564 -31.63 11.24 13.63
CA LEU A 564 -32.89 10.56 13.27
C LEU A 564 -33.82 10.40 14.50
N ARG A 565 -33.25 10.12 15.68
CA ARG A 565 -34.01 9.99 16.92
C ARG A 565 -34.71 11.29 17.30
N GLU A 566 -33.98 12.40 17.26
CA GLU A 566 -34.59 13.71 17.57
C GLU A 566 -35.59 14.16 16.50
N GLU A 567 -35.30 13.94 15.21
CA GLU A 567 -36.25 14.22 14.12
C GLU A 567 -37.57 13.46 14.30
N LEU A 568 -37.54 12.17 14.68
CA LEU A 568 -38.73 11.37 14.97
C LEU A 568 -39.46 11.88 16.20
N ARG A 569 -38.79 12.25 17.29
CA ARG A 569 -39.39 12.80 18.49
C ARG A 569 -40.08 14.13 18.22
N GLU A 570 -39.39 15.04 17.55
CA GLU A 570 -39.92 16.35 17.17
C GLU A 570 -41.15 16.23 16.28
N SER A 571 -41.06 15.36 15.25
CA SER A 571 -42.18 15.11 14.33
C SER A 571 -43.43 14.59 15.06
N LEU A 572 -43.27 13.57 15.91
CA LEU A 572 -44.34 13.00 16.71
C LEU A 572 -44.91 13.99 17.72
N THR A 573 -44.02 14.70 18.41
CA THR A 573 -44.44 15.71 19.40
C THR A 573 -45.24 16.82 18.72
N LYS A 574 -44.74 17.36 17.64
CA LYS A 574 -45.41 18.42 16.88
C LYS A 574 -46.79 17.96 16.36
N ALA A 575 -46.86 16.76 15.79
CA ALA A 575 -48.07 16.25 15.22
C ALA A 575 -49.11 15.90 16.33
N LEU A 576 -48.74 15.10 17.34
CA LEU A 576 -49.70 14.56 18.31
C LEU A 576 -50.05 15.57 19.40
N VAL A 577 -49.07 16.27 19.95
CA VAL A 577 -49.30 17.23 21.04
C VAL A 577 -50.09 18.43 20.57
N SER A 578 -49.89 18.91 19.32
CA SER A 578 -50.66 20.03 18.78
C SER A 578 -52.13 19.69 18.65
N VAL A 579 -52.44 18.53 18.05
CA VAL A 579 -53.84 18.08 17.89
C VAL A 579 -54.50 17.79 19.25
N TYR A 580 -53.80 17.11 20.15
CA TYR A 580 -54.30 16.81 21.47
C TYR A 580 -54.53 18.08 22.31
N LYS A 581 -53.63 19.05 22.26
CA LYS A 581 -53.72 20.32 22.98
C LYS A 581 -54.97 21.10 22.55
N GLU A 582 -55.21 21.23 21.26
CA GLU A 582 -56.37 21.91 20.74
C GLU A 582 -57.67 21.23 21.21
N PHE A 583 -57.76 19.91 21.13
CA PHE A 583 -58.88 19.13 21.65
C PHE A 583 -59.04 19.27 23.17
N HIS A 584 -57.92 19.16 23.91
CA HIS A 584 -57.88 19.28 25.37
C HIS A 584 -58.36 20.64 25.82
N ASP A 585 -57.87 21.75 25.27
CA ASP A 585 -58.19 23.10 25.69
C ASP A 585 -59.64 23.47 25.33
N THR A 586 -60.18 22.96 24.23
CA THR A 586 -61.57 23.17 23.81
C THR A 586 -62.55 22.43 24.70
N HIS A 587 -62.32 21.15 25.02
CA HIS A 587 -63.33 20.28 25.63
C HIS A 587 -63.12 20.03 27.14
N ARG A 588 -61.97 20.37 27.68
CA ARG A 588 -61.65 20.17 29.10
C ARG A 588 -62.67 20.85 30.03
N VAL A 589 -63.15 22.04 29.69
CA VAL A 589 -64.05 22.84 30.55
C VAL A 589 -65.49 22.28 30.48
N SER A 590 -65.88 21.68 29.38
CA SER A 590 -67.24 21.15 29.17
C SER A 590 -67.54 19.85 29.93
N ILE A 591 -66.51 19.15 30.43
CA ILE A 591 -66.68 17.83 31.06
C ILE A 591 -67.19 17.88 32.49
N GLY A 592 -67.22 19.05 33.17
CA GLY A 592 -67.90 19.24 34.46
C GLY A 592 -66.93 19.36 35.65
N SER A 593 -67.40 19.03 36.91
CA SER A 593 -66.68 19.31 38.14
C SER A 593 -65.27 18.67 38.24
N ALA A 594 -64.34 19.26 39.04
CA ALA A 594 -62.94 18.86 39.18
C ALA A 594 -62.70 17.35 39.47
N ARG A 595 -63.66 16.68 40.13
CA ARG A 595 -63.61 15.22 40.41
C ARG A 595 -63.79 14.38 39.11
N ASN A 596 -64.61 14.81 38.20
CA ASN A 596 -64.84 14.11 36.93
C ASN A 596 -63.70 14.38 35.94
N LEU A 597 -63.07 15.57 36.00
CA LEU A 597 -61.96 15.95 35.17
C LEU A 597 -60.77 15.00 35.40
N ALA A 598 -60.35 14.73 36.61
CA ALA A 598 -59.24 13.84 36.95
C ALA A 598 -59.47 12.36 36.51
N LEU A 599 -60.74 11.93 36.35
CA LEU A 599 -61.08 10.57 35.94
C LEU A 599 -60.97 10.37 34.41
N TYR A 600 -61.22 11.39 33.63
CA TYR A 600 -61.29 11.30 32.17
C TYR A 600 -60.11 11.99 31.48
N VAL A 601 -59.69 13.19 31.94
CA VAL A 601 -58.55 13.95 31.44
C VAL A 601 -57.34 13.60 32.31
N ARG A 602 -56.82 12.40 32.11
CA ARG A 602 -55.70 11.85 32.90
C ARG A 602 -54.35 12.47 32.53
N LEU A 603 -54.16 12.86 31.28
CA LEU A 603 -52.92 13.38 30.75
C LEU A 603 -53.09 14.82 30.31
N THR A 604 -52.13 15.68 30.67
CA THR A 604 -52.00 17.02 30.10
C THR A 604 -51.22 16.94 28.78
N PRO A 605 -51.29 17.97 27.91
CA PRO A 605 -50.43 18.02 26.71
C PRO A 605 -48.95 17.92 27.02
N GLU A 606 -48.51 18.45 28.18
CA GLU A 606 -47.13 18.37 28.69
C GLU A 606 -46.77 16.92 29.07
N ASP A 607 -47.69 16.17 29.68
CA ASP A 607 -47.48 14.74 29.98
C ASP A 607 -47.31 13.94 28.71
N VAL A 608 -48.11 14.20 27.69
CA VAL A 608 -48.00 13.54 26.38
C VAL A 608 -46.65 13.84 25.75
N ALA A 609 -46.16 15.10 25.79
CA ALA A 609 -44.84 15.48 25.30
C ALA A 609 -43.73 14.74 26.07
N HIS A 610 -43.88 14.58 27.37
CA HIS A 610 -42.92 13.86 28.21
C HIS A 610 -42.88 12.36 27.83
N TYR A 611 -44.01 11.69 27.62
CA TYR A 611 -44.04 10.30 27.15
C TYR A 611 -43.33 10.13 25.81
N LEU A 612 -43.43 11.09 24.88
CA LEU A 612 -42.81 11.03 23.58
C LEU A 612 -41.28 11.28 23.67
N SER A 613 -40.82 12.11 24.62
CA SER A 613 -39.39 12.39 24.80
C SER A 613 -38.60 11.19 25.32
N ASP A 614 -39.27 10.26 26.02
CA ASP A 614 -38.66 9.04 26.53
C ASP A 614 -38.51 7.92 25.49
N LEU A 615 -39.10 8.08 24.31
CA LEU A 615 -39.06 7.07 23.26
C LEU A 615 -37.63 6.92 22.69
N PHE A 616 -37.32 5.73 22.19
CA PHE A 616 -36.13 5.38 21.44
C PHE A 616 -34.81 5.42 22.24
N SER A 617 -34.85 5.67 23.56
CA SER A 617 -33.67 5.77 24.42
C SER A 617 -33.02 4.41 24.70
N GLY A 618 -33.69 3.31 24.36
CA GLY A 618 -33.17 1.95 24.56
C GLY A 618 -32.74 1.70 26.00
N THR A 619 -33.66 1.81 26.97
CA THR A 619 -33.39 1.25 28.31
C THR A 619 -33.33 -0.27 28.16
N THR A 620 -32.16 -0.78 27.84
CA THR A 620 -31.81 -2.16 28.17
C THR A 620 -31.82 -2.22 29.69
N GLU A 621 -32.93 -2.68 30.27
CA GLU A 621 -32.85 -3.27 31.59
C GLU A 621 -31.79 -4.36 31.47
N SER A 622 -30.59 -4.05 31.95
CA SER A 622 -29.56 -5.05 32.22
C SER A 622 -30.20 -6.02 33.20
N VAL A 623 -30.59 -7.19 32.67
CA VAL A 623 -30.85 -8.35 33.49
C VAL A 623 -29.52 -8.69 34.16
N SER A 624 -29.26 -8.01 35.29
CA SER A 624 -28.27 -8.43 36.23
C SER A 624 -28.76 -9.76 36.82
N SER A 625 -28.34 -10.85 36.19
CA SER A 625 -28.40 -12.18 36.76
C SER A 625 -27.56 -12.18 38.04
N SER A 626 -28.20 -11.88 39.14
CA SER A 626 -27.66 -12.19 40.47
C SER A 626 -27.55 -13.71 40.57
N SER A 627 -26.38 -14.21 40.25
CA SER A 627 -25.98 -15.57 40.63
C SER A 627 -25.86 -15.61 42.17
N ARG A 628 -26.95 -15.97 42.87
CA ARG A 628 -26.88 -16.45 44.24
C ARG A 628 -25.97 -17.67 44.27
N ARG A 629 -24.71 -17.47 44.69
CA ARG A 629 -23.89 -18.54 45.23
C ARG A 629 -24.61 -19.13 46.42
N ARG A 630 -25.14 -20.34 46.29
CA ARG A 630 -25.43 -21.24 47.42
C ARG A 630 -24.12 -21.86 47.84
N SER A 631 -23.63 -21.44 49.03
CA SER A 631 -22.68 -22.21 49.82
C SER A 631 -23.42 -23.38 50.45
N GLY A 632 -22.90 -24.57 50.27
CA GLY A 632 -23.23 -25.82 50.91
C GLY A 632 -22.12 -26.80 50.59
#